data_094de2bc3d0cc649dd1330135e651f97
#
_entry.id   094de2bc3d0cc649dd1330135e651f97
#
_cell.length_a   1.000
_cell.length_b   1.000
_cell.length_c   1.000
_cell.angle_alpha   90.00
_cell.angle_beta   90.00
_cell.angle_gamma   90.00
#
_symmetry.space_group_name_H-M   'P 1'
#
loop_
_entity.id
_entity.type
_entity.pdbx_description
1 polymer ?
#
loop_
_entity_poly.entity_id
_entity_poly.type
_entity_poly.pdbx_seq_one_letter_code
_entity_poly.pdbx_strand_id
1 'polypeptide(L)'
;MKKLISLFTALFLLMSALPAQAESPEISDLLTEYYKEYQELPFGLTEDELTCVDGVLYGRDLLLLYPKTRTDACFVIPDGIGYVWDFAFVGNDSLEKVVVPDSCKILGAYAFWECSNLAEVEFGANSELLIVDDFCFSECHALQQIRLPDSVYLIGEAAFSYMPLHQFVFPEKIVFIGDQLFWGTPVTELTFHAWSLPQYIGSEYFSIDDDDAEYRITLPFDADADRYLGNAEYVMQKENVTVLFCEDTDMPEDE
;
A
#
# COMPACT_ATOMS: atom_id res chain seq x y z
N MET A 1 6.11 -17.13 -1.07
CA MET A 1 4.65 -17.07 -0.99
C MET A 1 3.97 -17.84 0.16
N LYS A 2 4.48 -18.90 0.74
CA LYS A 2 3.79 -19.69 1.81
C LYS A 2 4.17 -19.34 3.26
N LYS A 3 4.97 -18.31 3.55
CA LYS A 3 5.47 -18.02 4.91
C LYS A 3 4.88 -16.78 5.59
N LEU A 4 4.25 -15.87 4.86
CA LEU A 4 3.59 -14.68 5.47
C LEU A 4 2.13 -14.94 5.91
N ILE A 5 1.46 -15.91 5.33
CA ILE A 5 0.07 -16.27 5.67
C ILE A 5 -0.10 -16.72 7.14
N SER A 6 0.98 -17.15 7.81
CA SER A 6 0.93 -17.74 9.16
C SER A 6 0.83 -16.73 10.31
N LEU A 7 1.11 -15.45 10.09
CA LEU A 7 1.05 -14.43 11.16
C LEU A 7 -0.33 -13.74 11.27
N PHE A 8 -1.14 -13.83 10.24
CA PHE A 8 -2.41 -13.09 10.14
C PHE A 8 -3.64 -13.81 10.72
N THR A 9 -3.58 -15.10 10.98
CA THR A 9 -4.72 -15.88 11.50
C THR A 9 -5.14 -15.51 12.94
N ALA A 10 -4.37 -14.74 13.67
CA ALA A 10 -4.67 -14.41 15.07
C ALA A 10 -5.45 -13.09 15.27
N LEU A 11 -5.52 -12.20 14.26
CA LEU A 11 -6.14 -10.87 14.40
C LEU A 11 -7.62 -10.81 13.96
N PHE A 12 -8.13 -11.89 13.35
CA PHE A 12 -9.41 -11.87 12.59
C PHE A 12 -10.66 -12.32 13.37
N LEU A 13 -10.60 -12.53 14.68
CA LEU A 13 -11.71 -13.16 15.45
C LEU A 13 -12.77 -12.20 16.01
N LEU A 14 -12.82 -10.94 15.58
CA LEU A 14 -13.72 -9.94 16.20
C LEU A 14 -14.42 -9.02 15.20
N MET A 15 -15.16 -9.53 14.21
CA MET A 15 -16.05 -8.64 13.43
C MET A 15 -17.38 -9.32 13.07
N SER A 16 -18.46 -8.55 13.25
CA SER A 16 -19.87 -8.94 13.10
C SER A 16 -20.31 -8.94 11.63
N ALA A 17 -21.06 -9.96 11.23
CA ALA A 17 -21.54 -10.24 9.89
C ALA A 17 -22.54 -9.20 9.33
N LEU A 18 -22.40 -8.88 8.05
CA LEU A 18 -23.45 -8.31 7.21
C LEU A 18 -24.46 -9.42 6.82
N PRO A 19 -25.73 -9.08 6.58
CA PRO A 19 -26.76 -10.10 6.30
C PRO A 19 -26.58 -10.71 4.90
N ALA A 20 -26.67 -12.03 4.82
CA ALA A 20 -26.67 -12.80 3.58
C ALA A 20 -27.87 -12.44 2.68
N GLN A 21 -27.60 -12.14 1.41
CA GLN A 21 -28.61 -12.05 0.36
C GLN A 21 -28.41 -13.17 -0.67
N ALA A 22 -29.53 -13.71 -1.17
CA ALA A 22 -29.57 -14.79 -2.13
C ALA A 22 -28.93 -14.42 -3.48
N GLU A 23 -28.39 -15.41 -4.15
CA GLU A 23 -27.74 -15.36 -5.46
C GLU A 23 -28.41 -14.37 -6.43
N SER A 24 -27.73 -13.30 -6.78
CA SER A 24 -28.07 -12.47 -7.92
C SER A 24 -27.24 -12.93 -9.13
N PRO A 25 -27.76 -12.81 -10.37
CA PRO A 25 -26.97 -13.10 -11.59
C PRO A 25 -25.64 -12.34 -11.63
N GLU A 26 -25.59 -11.19 -10.99
CA GLU A 26 -24.41 -10.34 -10.86
C GLU A 26 -23.29 -10.98 -10.03
N ILE A 27 -23.62 -11.71 -8.95
CA ILE A 27 -22.60 -12.42 -8.14
C ILE A 27 -21.97 -13.55 -8.94
N SER A 28 -22.75 -14.30 -9.72
CA SER A 28 -22.23 -15.39 -10.55
C SER A 28 -21.20 -14.91 -11.59
N ASP A 29 -21.48 -13.76 -12.21
CA ASP A 29 -20.55 -13.17 -13.19
C ASP A 29 -19.26 -12.70 -12.52
N LEU A 30 -19.39 -12.03 -11.36
CA LEU A 30 -18.25 -11.56 -10.57
C LEU A 30 -17.40 -12.71 -10.02
N LEU A 31 -18.04 -13.79 -9.57
CA LEU A 31 -17.33 -15.01 -9.16
C LEU A 31 -16.59 -15.65 -10.32
N THR A 32 -17.17 -15.61 -11.53
CA THR A 32 -16.48 -16.10 -12.73
C THR A 32 -15.21 -15.28 -13.02
N GLU A 33 -15.24 -13.95 -12.81
CA GLU A 33 -14.09 -13.09 -12.92
C GLU A 33 -13.08 -13.35 -11.80
N TYR A 34 -13.54 -13.43 -10.56
CA TYR A 34 -12.72 -13.70 -9.39
C TYR A 34 -11.97 -15.06 -9.50
N TYR A 35 -12.67 -16.15 -9.87
CA TYR A 35 -12.07 -17.47 -9.99
C TYR A 35 -11.13 -17.64 -11.20
N LYS A 36 -10.96 -16.65 -12.05
CA LYS A 36 -9.87 -16.63 -13.05
C LYS A 36 -8.50 -16.44 -12.39
N GLU A 37 -8.47 -15.68 -11.30
CA GLU A 37 -7.24 -15.37 -10.57
C GLU A 37 -7.06 -16.27 -9.34
N TYR A 38 -8.16 -16.72 -8.71
CA TYR A 38 -8.16 -17.47 -7.47
C TYR A 38 -8.91 -18.78 -7.59
N GLN A 39 -8.41 -19.81 -6.91
CA GLN A 39 -9.03 -21.14 -6.90
C GLN A 39 -10.08 -21.28 -5.79
N GLU A 40 -10.03 -20.44 -4.76
CA GLU A 40 -10.92 -20.50 -3.59
C GLU A 40 -11.14 -19.10 -2.99
N LEU A 41 -12.23 -18.93 -2.26
CA LEU A 41 -12.50 -17.71 -1.52
C LEU A 41 -11.58 -17.60 -0.30
N PRO A 42 -11.19 -16.35 0.10
CA PRO A 42 -10.27 -16.17 1.21
C PRO A 42 -10.90 -16.52 2.56
N PHE A 43 -10.06 -16.84 3.53
CA PHE A 43 -10.42 -17.04 4.94
C PHE A 43 -11.61 -17.98 5.20
N GLY A 44 -11.84 -18.97 4.30
CA GLY A 44 -12.95 -19.91 4.41
C GLY A 44 -14.31 -19.25 4.25
N LEU A 45 -14.38 -18.13 3.52
CA LEU A 45 -15.65 -17.57 3.04
C LEU A 45 -16.37 -18.60 2.18
N THR A 46 -17.69 -18.59 2.28
CA THR A 46 -18.57 -19.39 1.43
C THR A 46 -19.38 -18.44 0.53
N GLU A 47 -19.90 -18.94 -0.59
CA GLU A 47 -20.63 -18.10 -1.55
C GLU A 47 -21.88 -17.44 -0.95
N ASP A 48 -22.49 -18.03 0.08
CA ASP A 48 -23.63 -17.46 0.80
C ASP A 48 -23.25 -16.29 1.73
N GLU A 49 -21.97 -16.07 1.99
CA GLU A 49 -21.45 -14.92 2.73
C GLU A 49 -21.07 -13.74 1.81
N LEU A 50 -21.23 -13.90 0.50
CA LEU A 50 -20.89 -12.87 -0.47
C LEU A 50 -22.06 -11.90 -0.68
N THR A 51 -21.68 -10.67 -0.98
CA THR A 51 -22.64 -9.60 -1.30
C THR A 51 -22.14 -8.84 -2.54
N CYS A 52 -23.03 -8.59 -3.49
CA CYS A 52 -22.79 -7.69 -4.60
C CYS A 52 -23.53 -6.38 -4.35
N VAL A 53 -22.81 -5.26 -4.31
CA VAL A 53 -23.37 -3.92 -4.20
C VAL A 53 -22.85 -3.09 -5.35
N ASP A 54 -23.74 -2.59 -6.19
CA ASP A 54 -23.40 -1.80 -7.37
C ASP A 54 -22.35 -2.47 -8.27
N GLY A 55 -22.41 -3.81 -8.39
CA GLY A 55 -21.49 -4.60 -9.20
C GLY A 55 -20.09 -4.78 -8.58
N VAL A 56 -19.88 -4.46 -7.32
CA VAL A 56 -18.65 -4.74 -6.57
C VAL A 56 -18.88 -5.94 -5.66
N LEU A 57 -17.93 -6.88 -5.62
CA LEU A 57 -18.02 -8.08 -4.79
C LEU A 57 -17.39 -7.87 -3.42
N TYR A 58 -18.16 -8.15 -2.40
CA TYR A 58 -17.75 -8.10 -1.00
C TYR A 58 -17.96 -9.44 -0.30
N GLY A 59 -17.19 -9.68 0.76
CA GLY A 59 -17.42 -10.79 1.68
C GLY A 59 -17.03 -10.39 3.10
N ARG A 60 -17.98 -10.37 4.04
CA ARG A 60 -17.79 -9.84 5.41
C ARG A 60 -17.28 -8.37 5.36
N ASP A 61 -16.09 -8.10 5.88
CA ASP A 61 -15.40 -6.81 5.87
C ASP A 61 -14.34 -6.72 4.76
N LEU A 62 -14.43 -7.56 3.72
CA LEU A 62 -13.50 -7.62 2.60
C LEU A 62 -14.11 -7.00 1.35
N LEU A 63 -13.37 -6.15 0.65
CA LEU A 63 -13.63 -5.82 -0.74
C LEU A 63 -12.84 -6.82 -1.60
N LEU A 64 -13.54 -7.75 -2.25
CA LEU A 64 -12.95 -8.87 -2.97
C LEU A 64 -12.63 -8.56 -4.43
N LEU A 65 -13.55 -7.86 -5.12
CA LEU A 65 -13.38 -7.54 -6.53
C LEU A 65 -14.14 -6.27 -6.91
N TYR A 66 -13.43 -5.34 -7.51
CA TYR A 66 -13.95 -4.19 -8.23
C TYR A 66 -13.75 -4.44 -9.74
N PRO A 67 -14.81 -4.73 -10.49
CA PRO A 67 -14.65 -5.19 -11.87
C PRO A 67 -14.00 -4.17 -12.79
N LYS A 68 -13.13 -4.65 -13.69
CA LYS A 68 -12.49 -3.81 -14.75
C LYS A 68 -13.48 -3.14 -15.69
N THR A 69 -14.71 -3.66 -15.78
CA THR A 69 -15.79 -3.11 -16.63
C THR A 69 -16.42 -1.86 -16.05
N ARG A 70 -16.15 -1.52 -14.82
CA ARG A 70 -16.64 -0.27 -14.22
C ARG A 70 -15.89 0.93 -14.81
N THR A 71 -16.64 2.03 -14.95
CA THR A 71 -16.13 3.27 -15.57
C THR A 71 -16.19 4.47 -14.63
N ASP A 72 -16.27 4.23 -13.33
CA ASP A 72 -16.27 5.30 -12.33
C ASP A 72 -14.88 5.93 -12.26
N ALA A 73 -14.81 7.25 -12.38
CA ALA A 73 -13.57 7.97 -12.18
C ALA A 73 -13.18 8.06 -10.68
N CYS A 74 -14.17 8.00 -9.77
CA CYS A 74 -13.96 8.05 -8.33
C CYS A 74 -14.73 6.93 -7.64
N PHE A 75 -14.06 6.20 -6.76
CA PHE A 75 -14.68 5.18 -5.93
C PHE A 75 -14.39 5.43 -4.44
N VAL A 76 -15.44 5.45 -3.65
CA VAL A 76 -15.35 5.52 -2.18
C VAL A 76 -15.57 4.11 -1.65
N ILE A 77 -14.53 3.52 -1.07
CA ILE A 77 -14.63 2.22 -0.42
C ILE A 77 -15.54 2.38 0.80
N PRO A 78 -16.58 1.53 0.97
CA PRO A 78 -17.53 1.67 2.06
C PRO A 78 -16.91 1.59 3.45
N ASP A 79 -17.45 2.34 4.40
CA ASP A 79 -17.10 2.20 5.81
C ASP A 79 -17.34 0.76 6.30
N GLY A 80 -16.46 0.27 7.18
CA GLY A 80 -16.50 -1.09 7.71
C GLY A 80 -15.70 -2.09 6.88
N ILE A 81 -15.23 -1.73 5.67
CA ILE A 81 -14.25 -2.55 4.97
C ILE A 81 -12.92 -2.45 5.70
N GLY A 82 -12.44 -3.60 6.19
CA GLY A 82 -11.17 -3.73 6.88
C GLY A 82 -10.02 -4.17 5.98
N TYR A 83 -10.34 -4.82 4.85
CA TYR A 83 -9.34 -5.33 3.93
C TYR A 83 -9.79 -5.16 2.47
N VAL A 84 -8.96 -4.47 1.68
CA VAL A 84 -9.02 -4.51 0.22
C VAL A 84 -8.20 -5.72 -0.23
N TRP A 85 -8.88 -6.71 -0.81
CA TRP A 85 -8.27 -8.00 -1.14
C TRP A 85 -7.21 -7.87 -2.23
N ASP A 86 -6.36 -8.90 -2.32
CA ASP A 86 -5.35 -8.97 -3.37
C ASP A 86 -5.99 -8.83 -4.76
N PHE A 87 -5.37 -8.08 -5.66
CA PHE A 87 -5.84 -7.79 -7.03
C PHE A 87 -7.24 -7.15 -7.13
N ALA A 88 -7.83 -6.65 -6.03
CA ALA A 88 -9.24 -6.21 -6.02
C ALA A 88 -9.58 -5.15 -7.08
N PHE A 89 -8.66 -4.26 -7.42
CA PHE A 89 -8.82 -3.20 -8.44
C PHE A 89 -7.89 -3.38 -9.64
N VAL A 90 -7.18 -4.49 -9.75
CA VAL A 90 -6.12 -4.70 -10.73
C VAL A 90 -6.51 -4.27 -12.15
N GLY A 91 -5.67 -3.45 -12.80
CA GLY A 91 -5.83 -3.02 -14.19
C GLY A 91 -7.13 -2.25 -14.45
N ASN A 92 -7.66 -1.53 -13.47
CA ASN A 92 -8.80 -0.63 -13.70
C ASN A 92 -8.31 0.72 -14.22
N ASP A 93 -8.43 0.92 -15.53
CA ASP A 93 -7.98 2.14 -16.22
C ASP A 93 -8.98 3.31 -16.13
N SER A 94 -10.17 3.10 -15.58
CA SER A 94 -11.18 4.17 -15.46
C SER A 94 -11.05 4.93 -14.15
N LEU A 95 -10.44 4.32 -13.15
CA LEU A 95 -10.35 4.85 -11.79
C LEU A 95 -9.25 5.93 -11.71
N GLU A 96 -9.66 7.16 -11.37
CA GLU A 96 -8.77 8.31 -11.19
C GLU A 96 -8.52 8.61 -9.69
N LYS A 97 -9.52 8.29 -8.85
CA LYS A 97 -9.46 8.53 -7.40
C LYS A 97 -10.08 7.39 -6.60
N VAL A 98 -9.43 7.02 -5.51
CA VAL A 98 -9.97 6.12 -4.49
C VAL A 98 -9.94 6.80 -3.13
N VAL A 99 -11.04 6.67 -2.38
CA VAL A 99 -11.11 7.06 -0.96
C VAL A 99 -11.12 5.79 -0.12
N VAL A 100 -10.12 5.65 0.73
CA VAL A 100 -9.95 4.50 1.63
C VAL A 100 -10.54 4.87 3.00
N PRO A 101 -11.49 4.07 3.56
CA PRO A 101 -12.12 4.39 4.84
C PRO A 101 -11.15 4.22 6.00
N ASP A 102 -11.43 4.92 7.12
CA ASP A 102 -10.64 4.82 8.36
C ASP A 102 -10.55 3.38 8.89
N SER A 103 -11.59 2.56 8.67
CA SER A 103 -11.64 1.16 9.08
C SER A 103 -10.68 0.22 8.33
N CYS A 104 -10.18 0.63 7.16
CA CYS A 104 -9.30 -0.22 6.34
C CYS A 104 -7.93 -0.37 7.00
N LYS A 105 -7.52 -1.62 7.21
CA LYS A 105 -6.26 -1.99 7.85
C LYS A 105 -5.24 -2.52 6.88
N ILE A 106 -5.69 -3.08 5.76
CA ILE A 106 -4.81 -3.75 4.80
C ILE A 106 -5.25 -3.39 3.38
N LEU A 107 -4.28 -2.93 2.59
CA LEU A 107 -4.35 -2.94 1.13
C LEU A 107 -3.51 -4.12 0.68
N GLY A 108 -4.16 -5.12 0.09
CA GLY A 108 -3.58 -6.41 -0.26
C GLY A 108 -2.61 -6.35 -1.43
N ALA A 109 -1.95 -7.48 -1.68
CA ALA A 109 -0.97 -7.59 -2.75
C ALA A 109 -1.62 -7.34 -4.13
N TYR A 110 -0.94 -6.53 -4.96
CA TYR A 110 -1.44 -6.15 -6.28
C TYR A 110 -2.82 -5.47 -6.29
N ALA A 111 -3.31 -4.95 -5.15
CA ALA A 111 -4.69 -4.46 -5.04
C ALA A 111 -5.02 -3.39 -6.08
N PHE A 112 -4.09 -2.50 -6.40
CA PHE A 112 -4.22 -1.44 -7.40
C PHE A 112 -3.18 -1.56 -8.53
N TRP A 113 -2.60 -2.75 -8.72
CA TRP A 113 -1.63 -2.97 -9.78
C TRP A 113 -2.19 -2.62 -11.17
N GLU A 114 -1.39 -1.90 -11.99
CA GLU A 114 -1.80 -1.43 -13.32
C GLU A 114 -3.07 -0.53 -13.33
N CYS A 115 -3.41 0.15 -12.22
CA CYS A 115 -4.43 1.19 -12.25
C CYS A 115 -3.82 2.46 -12.87
N SER A 116 -3.62 2.45 -14.20
CA SER A 116 -2.78 3.42 -14.92
C SER A 116 -3.25 4.87 -14.82
N ASN A 117 -4.55 5.11 -14.61
CA ASN A 117 -5.13 6.45 -14.48
C ASN A 117 -5.39 6.87 -13.03
N LEU A 118 -5.11 6.02 -12.04
CA LEU A 118 -5.25 6.36 -10.63
C LEU A 118 -4.26 7.47 -10.26
N ALA A 119 -4.78 8.67 -10.01
CA ALA A 119 -4.00 9.87 -9.74
C ALA A 119 -4.03 10.29 -8.25
N GLU A 120 -5.04 9.82 -7.51
CA GLU A 120 -5.25 10.19 -6.11
C GLU A 120 -5.73 9.01 -5.27
N VAL A 121 -5.08 8.80 -4.12
CA VAL A 121 -5.54 7.91 -3.06
C VAL A 121 -5.68 8.74 -1.79
N GLU A 122 -6.93 8.86 -1.30
CA GLU A 122 -7.26 9.63 -0.11
C GLU A 122 -7.46 8.70 1.07
N PHE A 123 -6.79 9.01 2.19
CA PHE A 123 -6.96 8.34 3.47
C PHE A 123 -7.60 9.30 4.48
N GLY A 124 -8.49 8.80 5.31
CA GLY A 124 -9.10 9.59 6.37
C GLY A 124 -8.09 10.01 7.46
N ALA A 125 -8.42 11.08 8.18
CA ALA A 125 -7.55 11.61 9.24
C ALA A 125 -7.35 10.65 10.43
N ASN A 126 -8.27 9.68 10.62
CA ASN A 126 -8.20 8.68 11.67
C ASN A 126 -7.91 7.28 11.08
N SER A 127 -7.27 7.22 9.93
CA SER A 127 -7.00 5.96 9.23
C SER A 127 -6.28 4.95 10.13
N GLU A 128 -6.81 3.74 10.17
CA GLU A 128 -6.24 2.59 10.88
C GLU A 128 -5.40 1.70 9.96
N LEU A 129 -4.98 2.21 8.78
CA LEU A 129 -4.21 1.43 7.82
C LEU A 129 -2.87 0.99 8.43
N LEU A 130 -2.59 -0.29 8.35
CA LEU A 130 -1.41 -0.92 8.93
C LEU A 130 -0.44 -1.44 7.86
N ILE A 131 -1.00 -1.94 6.75
CA ILE A 131 -0.23 -2.67 5.73
C ILE A 131 -0.60 -2.15 4.34
N VAL A 132 0.45 -1.86 3.57
CA VAL A 132 0.41 -1.77 2.11
C VAL A 132 1.25 -2.93 1.60
N ASP A 133 0.62 -3.94 1.00
CA ASP A 133 1.25 -5.21 0.69
C ASP A 133 2.03 -5.18 -0.65
N ASP A 134 2.60 -6.32 -1.05
CA ASP A 134 3.48 -6.45 -2.21
C ASP A 134 2.81 -5.95 -3.50
N PHE A 135 3.54 -5.16 -4.29
CA PHE A 135 3.11 -4.61 -5.59
C PHE A 135 1.79 -3.81 -5.55
N CYS A 136 1.34 -3.38 -4.38
CA CYS A 136 0.00 -2.81 -4.19
C CYS A 136 -0.33 -1.68 -5.17
N PHE A 137 0.58 -0.74 -5.41
CA PHE A 137 0.42 0.39 -6.33
C PHE A 137 1.39 0.34 -7.52
N SER A 138 2.03 -0.80 -7.76
CA SER A 138 2.95 -0.94 -8.90
C SER A 138 2.25 -0.61 -10.22
N GLU A 139 2.94 0.14 -11.10
CA GLU A 139 2.44 0.60 -12.41
C GLU A 139 1.23 1.56 -12.37
N CYS A 140 1.01 2.24 -11.25
CA CYS A 140 0.05 3.36 -11.17
C CYS A 140 0.65 4.63 -11.81
N HIS A 141 0.67 4.71 -13.14
CA HIS A 141 1.41 5.73 -13.89
C HIS A 141 0.91 7.17 -13.74
N ALA A 142 -0.31 7.39 -13.22
CA ALA A 142 -0.83 8.73 -12.95
C ALA A 142 -0.60 9.19 -11.49
N LEU A 143 -0.22 8.30 -10.57
CA LEU A 143 -0.10 8.59 -9.15
C LEU A 143 1.28 9.23 -8.84
N GLN A 144 1.35 10.55 -8.98
CA GLN A 144 2.58 11.34 -8.82
C GLN A 144 2.97 11.59 -7.37
N GLN A 145 2.06 11.39 -6.44
CA GLN A 145 2.28 11.54 -5.01
C GLN A 145 1.34 10.65 -4.22
N ILE A 146 1.83 10.13 -3.11
CA ILE A 146 1.01 9.41 -2.13
C ILE A 146 1.54 9.73 -0.73
N ARG A 147 0.64 10.02 0.20
CA ARG A 147 0.96 10.17 1.61
C ARG A 147 0.24 9.10 2.40
N LEU A 148 1.01 8.15 2.89
CA LEU A 148 0.48 7.09 3.74
C LEU A 148 0.16 7.62 5.15
N PRO A 149 -0.86 7.06 5.82
CA PRO A 149 -1.12 7.32 7.24
C PRO A 149 0.06 6.89 8.12
N ASP A 150 0.30 7.63 9.22
CA ASP A 150 1.38 7.32 10.17
C ASP A 150 1.20 6.00 10.94
N SER A 151 0.00 5.41 10.85
CA SER A 151 -0.31 4.08 11.39
C SER A 151 0.33 2.93 10.62
N VAL A 152 0.76 3.14 9.36
CA VAL A 152 1.34 2.10 8.52
C VAL A 152 2.68 1.64 9.09
N TYR A 153 2.79 0.33 9.35
CA TYR A 153 4.03 -0.26 9.86
C TYR A 153 4.71 -1.22 8.87
N LEU A 154 4.01 -1.62 7.79
CA LEU A 154 4.57 -2.50 6.77
C LEU A 154 4.25 -1.98 5.37
N ILE A 155 5.28 -1.88 4.55
CA ILE A 155 5.18 -1.67 3.11
C ILE A 155 5.90 -2.84 2.44
N GLY A 156 5.20 -3.55 1.55
CA GLY A 156 5.65 -4.78 0.90
C GLY A 156 6.65 -4.56 -0.22
N GLU A 157 7.06 -5.69 -0.83
CA GLU A 157 7.98 -5.72 -1.97
C GLU A 157 7.39 -4.96 -3.15
N ALA A 158 8.21 -4.10 -3.80
CA ALA A 158 7.88 -3.37 -5.01
C ALA A 158 6.53 -2.61 -4.97
N ALA A 159 6.04 -2.26 -3.77
CA ALA A 159 4.70 -1.67 -3.59
C ALA A 159 4.49 -0.37 -4.36
N PHE A 160 5.56 0.37 -4.67
CA PHE A 160 5.57 1.63 -5.42
C PHE A 160 6.49 1.57 -6.65
N SER A 161 6.65 0.40 -7.25
CA SER A 161 7.47 0.23 -8.44
C SER A 161 6.79 0.79 -9.70
N TYR A 162 7.61 1.27 -10.64
CA TYR A 162 7.18 1.85 -11.92
C TYR A 162 6.15 2.99 -11.82
N MET A 163 6.24 3.79 -10.75
CA MET A 163 5.41 4.96 -10.52
C MET A 163 6.15 6.26 -10.84
N PRO A 164 5.45 7.38 -11.11
CA PRO A 164 6.08 8.67 -11.35
C PRO A 164 6.36 9.47 -10.06
N LEU A 165 6.68 8.78 -8.95
CA LEU A 165 7.01 9.44 -7.68
C LEU A 165 8.40 10.04 -7.73
N HIS A 166 8.54 11.31 -7.29
CA HIS A 166 9.83 11.96 -7.10
C HIS A 166 10.22 12.11 -5.63
N GLN A 167 9.23 12.08 -4.75
CA GLN A 167 9.43 12.20 -3.30
C GLN A 167 8.57 11.20 -2.55
N PHE A 168 9.08 10.74 -1.41
CA PHE A 168 8.32 9.86 -0.52
C PHE A 168 8.66 10.13 0.94
N VAL A 169 7.61 10.23 1.76
CA VAL A 169 7.72 10.37 3.21
C VAL A 169 7.27 9.07 3.86
N PHE A 170 8.18 8.43 4.58
CA PHE A 170 7.87 7.20 5.29
C PHE A 170 7.00 7.48 6.52
N PRO A 171 5.97 6.63 6.78
CA PRO A 171 5.13 6.71 7.97
C PRO A 171 5.97 6.66 9.25
N GLU A 172 5.52 7.37 10.31
CA GLU A 172 6.23 7.41 11.59
C GLU A 172 6.41 6.03 12.25
N LYS A 173 5.43 5.15 12.06
CA LYS A 173 5.42 3.80 12.68
C LYS A 173 5.99 2.71 11.79
N ILE A 174 6.71 3.06 10.72
CA ILE A 174 7.24 2.07 9.80
C ILE A 174 8.23 1.12 10.48
N VAL A 175 7.99 -0.19 10.32
CA VAL A 175 8.81 -1.27 10.90
C VAL A 175 9.42 -2.14 9.82
N PHE A 176 8.71 -2.32 8.71
CA PHE A 176 9.13 -3.19 7.62
C PHE A 176 9.02 -2.45 6.28
N ILE A 177 10.12 -2.42 5.54
CA ILE A 177 10.22 -1.88 4.17
C ILE A 177 10.67 -3.03 3.27
N GLY A 178 9.85 -3.39 2.28
CA GLY A 178 10.08 -4.49 1.35
C GLY A 178 11.24 -4.26 0.40
N ASP A 179 11.67 -5.33 -0.25
CA ASP A 179 12.67 -5.29 -1.31
C ASP A 179 12.16 -4.50 -2.51
N GLN A 180 13.05 -3.85 -3.24
CA GLN A 180 12.76 -3.18 -4.52
C GLN A 180 11.58 -2.19 -4.48
N LEU A 181 11.33 -1.57 -3.31
CA LEU A 181 10.15 -0.73 -3.06
C LEU A 181 9.84 0.27 -4.17
N PHE A 182 10.87 0.96 -4.69
CA PHE A 182 10.78 1.97 -5.74
C PHE A 182 11.41 1.52 -7.06
N TRP A 183 11.42 0.23 -7.39
CA TRP A 183 11.99 -0.27 -8.62
C TRP A 183 11.41 0.44 -9.85
N GLY A 184 12.27 1.06 -10.67
CA GLY A 184 11.83 1.81 -11.86
C GLY A 184 11.07 3.10 -11.58
N THR A 185 11.09 3.60 -10.33
CA THR A 185 10.44 4.84 -9.90
C THR A 185 11.50 5.93 -9.70
N PRO A 186 11.34 7.14 -10.26
CA PRO A 186 12.36 8.19 -10.25
C PRO A 186 12.39 8.97 -8.92
N VAL A 187 12.39 8.28 -7.78
CA VAL A 187 12.42 8.91 -6.46
C VAL A 187 13.79 9.54 -6.23
N THR A 188 13.80 10.82 -5.91
CA THR A 188 15.01 11.59 -5.58
C THR A 188 14.98 12.20 -4.18
N GLU A 189 13.80 12.25 -3.54
CA GLU A 189 13.65 12.77 -2.18
C GLU A 189 13.01 11.73 -1.27
N LEU A 190 13.73 11.32 -0.22
CA LEU A 190 13.24 10.41 0.81
C LEU A 190 13.28 11.09 2.18
N THR A 191 12.22 10.95 2.96
CA THR A 191 12.15 11.47 4.33
C THR A 191 11.70 10.36 5.29
N PHE A 192 12.50 10.15 6.33
CA PHE A 192 12.18 9.26 7.43
C PHE A 192 11.94 10.10 8.68
N HIS A 193 10.74 9.97 9.27
CA HIS A 193 10.36 10.59 10.55
C HIS A 193 10.30 9.58 11.69
N ALA A 194 10.66 8.31 11.40
CA ALA A 194 10.46 7.23 12.34
C ALA A 194 11.26 7.44 13.64
N TRP A 195 10.57 7.50 14.76
CA TRP A 195 11.12 7.51 16.12
C TRP A 195 11.86 6.21 16.46
N SER A 196 11.51 5.14 15.79
CA SER A 196 12.16 3.85 15.89
C SER A 196 12.71 3.43 14.54
N LEU A 197 13.92 2.92 14.52
CA LEU A 197 14.54 2.34 13.34
C LEU A 197 13.63 1.23 12.80
N PRO A 198 13.34 1.19 11.48
CA PRO A 198 12.70 0.05 10.87
C PRO A 198 13.47 -1.23 11.24
N GLN A 199 12.76 -2.30 11.62
CA GLN A 199 13.40 -3.57 11.97
C GLN A 199 13.97 -4.27 10.73
N TYR A 200 13.34 -4.04 9.59
CA TYR A 200 13.76 -4.57 8.31
C TYR A 200 13.67 -3.48 7.23
N ILE A 201 14.73 -3.34 6.47
CA ILE A 201 14.79 -2.53 5.25
C ILE A 201 15.26 -3.45 4.16
N GLY A 202 14.46 -3.60 3.13
CA GLY A 202 14.71 -4.47 2.00
C GLY A 202 15.92 -4.07 1.19
N SER A 203 16.44 -5.02 0.42
CA SER A 203 17.49 -4.76 -0.57
C SER A 203 16.90 -3.96 -1.75
N GLU A 204 17.70 -3.08 -2.33
CA GLU A 204 17.33 -2.31 -3.53
C GLU A 204 15.99 -1.54 -3.37
N TYR A 205 15.60 -1.21 -2.11
CA TYR A 205 14.38 -0.44 -1.88
C TYR A 205 14.46 0.96 -2.49
N PHE A 206 15.68 1.46 -2.67
CA PHE A 206 15.99 2.75 -3.25
C PHE A 206 17.29 2.64 -4.06
N SER A 207 17.31 3.20 -5.26
CA SER A 207 18.46 3.16 -6.17
C SER A 207 18.97 4.57 -6.45
N ILE A 208 20.30 4.75 -6.43
CA ILE A 208 21.00 6.01 -6.75
C ILE A 208 21.78 5.76 -8.05
N ASP A 209 21.06 5.46 -9.13
CA ASP A 209 21.68 5.01 -10.38
C ASP A 209 21.78 6.12 -11.43
N ASP A 210 21.06 7.23 -11.25
CA ASP A 210 21.11 8.37 -12.16
C ASP A 210 22.13 9.40 -11.65
N ASP A 211 23.29 9.46 -12.31
CA ASP A 211 24.36 10.40 -11.95
C ASP A 211 24.00 11.87 -12.28
N ASP A 212 22.95 12.10 -13.09
CA ASP A 212 22.46 13.44 -13.43
C ASP A 212 21.36 13.93 -12.45
N ALA A 213 20.78 13.06 -11.64
CA ALA A 213 19.76 13.41 -10.66
C ALA A 213 20.37 13.87 -9.33
N GLU A 214 19.76 14.88 -8.71
CA GLU A 214 20.09 15.34 -7.36
C GLU A 214 19.23 14.59 -6.33
N TYR A 215 19.88 13.90 -5.39
CA TYR A 215 19.21 13.11 -4.37
C TYR A 215 19.23 13.81 -3.01
N ARG A 216 18.10 13.81 -2.32
CA ARG A 216 17.97 14.32 -0.96
C ARG A 216 17.36 13.27 -0.04
N ILE A 217 18.08 12.89 1.00
CA ILE A 217 17.65 11.89 1.98
C ILE A 217 17.65 12.53 3.36
N THR A 218 16.48 12.58 3.99
CA THR A 218 16.34 13.10 5.36
C THR A 218 16.16 11.94 6.32
N LEU A 219 17.04 11.84 7.30
CA LEU A 219 17.07 10.81 8.33
C LEU A 219 16.74 11.41 9.70
N PRO A 220 16.24 10.61 10.68
CA PRO A 220 16.13 11.02 12.08
C PRO A 220 17.48 11.48 12.65
N PHE A 221 17.44 12.36 13.66
CA PHE A 221 18.61 13.04 14.21
C PHE A 221 19.79 12.13 14.60
N ASP A 222 19.52 10.99 15.21
CA ASP A 222 20.52 10.02 15.69
C ASP A 222 20.58 8.74 14.85
N ALA A 223 20.07 8.80 13.61
CA ALA A 223 19.98 7.64 12.75
C ALA A 223 21.36 7.03 12.44
N ASP A 224 21.44 5.72 12.52
CA ASP A 224 22.51 4.94 11.92
C ASP A 224 22.31 4.89 10.40
N ALA A 225 23.00 5.80 9.69
CA ALA A 225 22.84 5.97 8.25
C ALA A 225 23.11 4.68 7.46
N ASP A 226 24.05 3.83 7.92
CA ASP A 226 24.35 2.55 7.27
C ASP A 226 23.14 1.62 7.26
N ARG A 227 22.33 1.68 8.30
CA ARG A 227 21.13 0.86 8.41
C ARG A 227 20.03 1.30 7.45
N TYR A 228 19.90 2.62 7.20
CA TYR A 228 18.91 3.15 6.25
C TYR A 228 19.37 3.05 4.80
N LEU A 229 20.66 3.24 4.55
CA LEU A 229 21.20 3.39 3.20
C LEU A 229 21.94 2.14 2.70
N GLY A 230 22.11 1.14 3.57
CA GLY A 230 22.82 -0.12 3.27
C GLY A 230 24.34 0.04 3.18
N ASN A 231 24.83 1.11 2.57
CA ASN A 231 26.25 1.49 2.52
C ASN A 231 26.33 3.02 2.53
N ALA A 232 26.16 3.60 3.71
CA ALA A 232 26.13 5.05 3.86
C ALA A 232 27.43 5.72 3.40
N GLU A 233 28.59 5.11 3.65
CA GLU A 233 29.87 5.66 3.21
C GLU A 233 29.91 5.84 1.70
N TYR A 234 29.46 4.85 0.93
CA TYR A 234 29.39 4.95 -0.54
C TYR A 234 28.37 6.00 -0.98
N VAL A 235 27.17 6.00 -0.39
CA VAL A 235 26.09 6.94 -0.72
C VAL A 235 26.51 8.38 -0.42
N MET A 236 27.11 8.63 0.75
CA MET A 236 27.54 9.97 1.18
C MET A 236 28.75 10.52 0.41
N GLN A 237 29.49 9.67 -0.30
CA GLN A 237 30.61 10.10 -1.15
C GLN A 237 30.17 10.53 -2.55
N LYS A 238 28.95 10.24 -2.96
CA LYS A 238 28.42 10.71 -4.25
C LYS A 238 28.16 12.21 -4.22
N GLU A 239 28.66 12.94 -5.22
CA GLU A 239 28.56 14.41 -5.30
C GLU A 239 27.13 14.90 -5.45
N ASN A 240 26.26 14.06 -6.00
CA ASN A 240 24.84 14.35 -6.26
C ASN A 240 23.90 13.89 -5.15
N VAL A 241 24.41 13.48 -3.99
CA VAL A 241 23.59 13.02 -2.85
C VAL A 241 23.77 13.91 -1.65
N THR A 242 22.68 14.43 -1.13
CA THR A 242 22.61 15.19 0.13
C THR A 242 21.87 14.39 1.19
N VAL A 243 22.58 14.01 2.26
CA VAL A 243 21.98 13.39 3.43
C VAL A 243 21.82 14.44 4.53
N LEU A 244 20.60 14.64 4.99
CA LEU A 244 20.24 15.56 6.06
C LEU A 244 19.81 14.75 7.29
N PHE A 245 20.14 15.27 8.47
CA PHE A 245 19.59 14.73 9.72
C PHE A 245 18.63 15.78 10.31
N CYS A 246 17.41 15.35 10.70
CA CYS A 246 16.47 16.23 11.36
C CYS A 246 17.12 16.84 12.61
N GLU A 247 16.90 18.14 12.86
CA GLU A 247 17.31 18.75 14.12
C GLU A 247 16.32 18.36 15.24
N ASP A 248 16.80 18.28 16.50
CA ASP A 248 15.98 17.98 17.69
C ASP A 248 14.75 18.91 17.85
N THR A 249 14.77 20.07 17.18
CA THR A 249 13.70 21.07 17.26
C THR A 249 12.43 20.70 16.48
N ASP A 250 12.50 19.68 15.61
CA ASP A 250 11.35 19.18 14.84
C ASP A 250 10.62 18.03 15.56
N MET A 251 11.08 17.69 16.77
CA MET A 251 10.45 16.68 17.62
C MET A 251 9.19 17.28 18.28
N PRO A 252 7.99 16.67 18.14
CA PRO A 252 6.86 17.09 18.94
C PRO A 252 7.23 16.94 20.42
N GLU A 253 7.03 17.98 21.23
CA GLU A 253 7.19 17.90 22.67
C GLU A 253 6.20 16.84 23.21
N ASP A 254 6.72 15.86 23.94
CA ASP A 254 5.92 14.84 24.61
C ASP A 254 4.85 15.53 25.49
N GLU A 255 3.57 15.50 25.05
CA GLU A 255 2.40 15.80 25.87
C GLU A 255 1.76 14.52 26.46
#